data_5cfb3cd632337d75209a34274f332b34
#
_entry.id   5cfb3cd632337d75209a34274f332b34
#
_cell.length_a   1.000
_cell.length_b   1.000
_cell.length_c   1.000
_cell.angle_alpha   90.00
_cell.angle_beta   90.00
_cell.angle_gamma   90.00
#
_symmetry.space_group_name_H-M   'P 1'
#
loop_
_entity.id
_entity.type
_entity.pdbx_description
1 polymer ?
#
loop_
_entity_poly.entity_id
_entity_poly.type
_entity_poly.pdbx_seq_one_letter_code
_entity_poly.pdbx_strand_id
1 'polypeptide(L)'
;MSPPFAHVIFDWSGTLYDDQTPSFLATRQTIIDLGGRRISRADYDREFSLPALGFYRRHGVAEPTAAIDRHYFAAYERVIDQGALFPGVREALESLRRQGIPTSLFSTLRQDLLEAACDACGIRSLVGTIQGSVPNKVRGMPDHLKRISRRAKADVLFIGDTDHDIEAARRHGLTSGCVLAGYHDEARLLAARPRYVWREQADWVPFFAPRAAGPKRTPREHPVATVGALISNPSGQVLLVLTHKWSHTYGIPGGKIEKGEDAVAALRREIREETGLAISDVEFVLVQDCIDSREFYVPKSHFLLFNYTARAKSTKVKLNGEALSYLWIDPREALSLHLNEPTRTLIETVLARRLTPPT
;
A
#
# COMPACT_ATOMS: atom_id res chain seq x y z
N MET A 1 2.30 -15.65 -13.56
CA MET A 1 0.89 -15.17 -13.50
C MET A 1 0.95 -13.65 -13.37
N SER A 2 0.13 -12.93 -14.13
CA SER A 2 0.01 -11.46 -14.03
C SER A 2 -0.50 -11.06 -12.65
N PRO A 3 -0.30 -9.78 -12.21
CA PRO A 3 -0.95 -9.27 -11.01
C PRO A 3 -2.46 -9.55 -11.05
N PRO A 4 -3.11 -9.79 -9.90
CA PRO A 4 -4.51 -10.23 -9.86
C PRO A 4 -5.51 -9.15 -10.29
N PHE A 5 -5.04 -8.06 -10.92
CA PHE A 5 -5.87 -6.91 -11.27
C PHE A 5 -6.08 -6.80 -12.78
N ALA A 6 -7.31 -6.53 -13.13
CA ALA A 6 -7.74 -6.29 -14.50
C ALA A 6 -7.62 -4.81 -14.90
N HIS A 7 -7.50 -3.90 -13.92
CA HIS A 7 -7.31 -2.46 -14.09
C HIS A 7 -6.72 -1.86 -12.82
N VAL A 8 -5.85 -0.84 -12.97
CA VAL A 8 -5.34 -0.07 -11.84
C VAL A 8 -5.70 1.40 -12.01
N ILE A 9 -6.39 1.95 -11.02
CA ILE A 9 -6.69 3.38 -10.90
C ILE A 9 -5.66 3.98 -9.96
N PHE A 10 -5.10 5.13 -10.30
CA PHE A 10 -4.20 5.88 -9.44
C PHE A 10 -4.78 7.27 -9.15
N ASP A 11 -4.60 7.76 -7.94
CA ASP A 11 -4.62 9.19 -7.67
C ASP A 11 -3.37 9.85 -8.25
N TRP A 12 -3.31 11.17 -8.23
CA TRP A 12 -2.21 11.97 -8.76
C TRP A 12 -1.31 12.51 -7.65
N SER A 13 -1.79 13.52 -6.92
CA SER A 13 -1.06 14.28 -5.90
C SER A 13 -0.73 13.38 -4.70
N GLY A 14 0.54 13.35 -4.27
CA GLY A 14 0.99 12.47 -3.19
C GLY A 14 1.04 10.98 -3.55
N THR A 15 0.50 10.60 -4.70
CA THR A 15 0.44 9.20 -5.17
C THR A 15 1.40 8.95 -6.32
N LEU A 16 1.17 9.52 -7.51
CA LEU A 16 2.10 9.43 -8.63
C LEU A 16 3.09 10.60 -8.65
N TYR A 17 2.68 11.74 -8.18
CA TYR A 17 3.40 12.99 -8.27
C TYR A 17 3.67 13.60 -6.90
N ASP A 18 4.94 13.84 -6.62
CA ASP A 18 5.36 14.58 -5.43
C ASP A 18 5.15 16.07 -5.67
N ASP A 19 4.02 16.57 -5.25
CA ASP A 19 3.64 17.98 -5.33
C ASP A 19 3.56 18.66 -3.95
N GLN A 20 4.18 18.12 -2.93
CA GLN A 20 4.18 18.73 -1.60
C GLN A 20 4.74 20.16 -1.61
N THR A 21 5.80 20.40 -2.40
CA THR A 21 6.35 21.76 -2.55
C THR A 21 5.46 22.67 -3.38
N PRO A 22 4.99 22.31 -4.58
CA PRO A 22 3.97 23.06 -5.31
C PRO A 22 2.73 23.38 -4.47
N SER A 23 2.18 22.40 -3.79
CA SER A 23 0.99 22.57 -2.93
C SER A 23 1.22 23.56 -1.79
N PHE A 24 2.36 23.47 -1.11
CA PHE A 24 2.73 24.45 -0.09
C PHE A 24 2.82 25.85 -0.65
N LEU A 25 3.53 26.03 -1.77
CA LEU A 25 3.71 27.35 -2.40
C LEU A 25 2.38 27.95 -2.85
N ALA A 26 1.52 27.13 -3.48
CA ALA A 26 0.19 27.55 -3.90
C ALA A 26 -0.70 27.90 -2.71
N THR A 27 -0.71 27.08 -1.68
CA THR A 27 -1.48 27.33 -0.45
C THR A 27 -1.03 28.62 0.24
N ARG A 28 0.28 28.80 0.39
CA ARG A 28 0.84 30.04 0.98
C ARG A 28 0.46 31.27 0.18
N GLN A 29 0.56 31.20 -1.15
CA GLN A 29 0.20 32.33 -2.02
C GLN A 29 -1.31 32.62 -1.92
N THR A 30 -2.15 31.59 -1.95
CA THR A 30 -3.59 31.74 -1.79
C THR A 30 -3.98 32.43 -0.47
N ILE A 31 -3.34 32.04 0.64
CA ILE A 31 -3.57 32.68 1.93
C ILE A 31 -3.21 34.16 1.89
N ILE A 32 -2.07 34.52 1.27
CA ILE A 32 -1.63 35.91 1.12
C ILE A 32 -2.61 36.69 0.24
N ASP A 33 -2.99 36.16 -0.91
CA ASP A 33 -3.88 36.82 -1.89
C ASP A 33 -5.28 37.06 -1.31
N LEU A 34 -5.71 36.25 -0.35
CA LEU A 34 -7.00 36.36 0.33
C LEU A 34 -6.90 37.06 1.72
N GLY A 35 -5.78 37.75 1.98
CA GLY A 35 -5.60 38.59 3.16
C GLY A 35 -5.34 37.82 4.46
N GLY A 36 -5.05 36.53 4.38
CA GLY A 36 -4.71 35.70 5.53
C GLY A 36 -3.26 35.84 6.00
N ARG A 37 -2.92 35.21 7.12
CA ARG A 37 -1.59 35.23 7.73
C ARG A 37 -0.65 34.30 6.99
N ARG A 38 0.48 34.85 6.48
CA ARG A 38 1.54 34.07 5.85
C ARG A 38 2.00 32.89 6.71
N ILE A 39 2.10 31.73 6.11
CA ILE A 39 2.54 30.49 6.74
C ILE A 39 3.99 30.15 6.38
N SER A 40 4.69 29.48 7.28
CA SER A 40 5.99 28.84 6.99
C SER A 40 5.79 27.42 6.43
N ARG A 41 6.86 26.82 5.89
CA ARG A 41 6.84 25.41 5.48
C ARG A 41 6.57 24.50 6.69
N ALA A 42 7.18 24.78 7.83
CA ALA A 42 6.96 24.02 9.05
C ALA A 42 5.52 24.09 9.57
N ASP A 43 4.85 25.24 9.43
CA ASP A 43 3.42 25.36 9.76
C ASP A 43 2.56 24.50 8.83
N TYR A 44 2.87 24.53 7.53
CA TYR A 44 2.19 23.71 6.53
C TYR A 44 2.35 22.21 6.84
N ASP A 45 3.57 21.73 7.00
CA ASP A 45 3.86 20.32 7.26
C ASP A 45 3.22 19.80 8.55
N ARG A 46 3.09 20.67 9.57
CA ARG A 46 2.49 20.32 10.86
C ARG A 46 0.96 20.35 10.84
N GLU A 47 0.34 21.27 10.12
CA GLU A 47 -1.06 21.64 10.32
C GLU A 47 -1.97 21.37 9.10
N PHE A 48 -1.34 21.21 7.90
CA PHE A 48 -2.12 20.99 6.69
C PHE A 48 -2.72 19.59 6.69
N SER A 49 -4.01 19.51 6.39
CA SER A 49 -4.73 18.27 6.20
C SER A 49 -5.90 18.46 5.25
N LEU A 50 -6.29 17.40 4.57
CA LEU A 50 -7.48 17.40 3.74
C LEU A 50 -8.71 16.98 4.57
N PRO A 51 -9.86 17.63 4.38
CA PRO A 51 -10.13 18.75 3.46
C PRO A 51 -9.52 20.07 3.93
N ALA A 52 -8.91 20.82 2.99
CA ALA A 52 -8.06 21.97 3.27
C ALA A 52 -8.79 23.21 3.84
N LEU A 53 -10.13 23.28 3.76
CA LEU A 53 -10.89 24.46 4.18
C LEU A 53 -10.61 24.86 5.62
N GLY A 54 -10.50 23.89 6.53
CA GLY A 54 -10.19 24.13 7.95
C GLY A 54 -8.84 24.78 8.14
N PHE A 55 -7.85 24.42 7.34
CA PHE A 55 -6.52 25.01 7.34
C PHE A 55 -6.57 26.50 6.93
N TYR A 56 -7.23 26.81 5.81
CA TYR A 56 -7.42 28.18 5.36
C TYR A 56 -8.12 29.06 6.41
N ARG A 57 -9.14 28.52 7.07
CA ARG A 57 -9.87 29.24 8.15
C ARG A 57 -8.96 29.58 9.34
N ARG A 58 -8.14 28.64 9.79
CA ARG A 58 -7.18 28.87 10.90
C ARG A 58 -6.16 29.95 10.57
N HIS A 59 -5.86 30.14 9.28
CA HIS A 59 -4.91 31.15 8.83
C HIS A 59 -5.56 32.46 8.35
N GLY A 60 -6.84 32.67 8.71
CA GLY A 60 -7.54 33.97 8.54
C GLY A 60 -8.22 34.16 7.20
N VAL A 61 -8.33 33.13 6.36
CA VAL A 61 -9.07 33.21 5.09
C VAL A 61 -10.55 32.97 5.34
N ALA A 62 -11.38 34.00 5.06
CA ALA A 62 -12.83 33.94 5.26
C ALA A 62 -13.64 33.64 3.98
N GLU A 63 -12.95 33.57 2.84
CA GLU A 63 -13.56 33.43 1.52
C GLU A 63 -14.26 32.08 1.32
N PRO A 64 -15.33 32.00 0.49
CA PRO A 64 -15.94 30.73 0.10
C PRO A 64 -14.97 29.79 -0.56
N THR A 65 -15.20 28.48 -0.43
CA THR A 65 -14.33 27.42 -1.02
C THR A 65 -14.06 27.67 -2.51
N ALA A 66 -15.08 28.06 -3.30
CA ALA A 66 -14.88 28.33 -4.74
C ALA A 66 -13.92 29.51 -5.02
N ALA A 67 -13.81 30.49 -4.13
CA ALA A 67 -12.82 31.56 -4.27
C ALA A 67 -11.42 31.06 -3.90
N ILE A 68 -11.32 30.30 -2.82
CA ILE A 68 -10.06 29.64 -2.39
C ILE A 68 -9.54 28.76 -3.51
N ASP A 69 -10.39 27.92 -4.10
CA ASP A 69 -9.99 26.99 -5.20
C ASP A 69 -9.49 27.75 -6.42
N ARG A 70 -10.15 28.85 -6.82
CA ARG A 70 -9.67 29.68 -7.94
C ARG A 70 -8.27 30.25 -7.70
N HIS A 71 -8.01 30.81 -6.51
CA HIS A 71 -6.71 31.35 -6.16
C HIS A 71 -5.66 30.25 -6.06
N TYR A 72 -6.02 29.10 -5.44
CA TYR A 72 -5.14 27.96 -5.31
C TYR A 72 -4.69 27.43 -6.67
N PHE A 73 -5.63 27.13 -7.57
CA PHE A 73 -5.26 26.59 -8.87
C PHE A 73 -4.50 27.59 -9.75
N ALA A 74 -4.79 28.89 -9.66
CA ALA A 74 -4.01 29.91 -10.36
C ALA A 74 -2.57 30.00 -9.80
N ALA A 75 -2.39 29.83 -8.50
CA ALA A 75 -1.06 29.81 -7.88
C ALA A 75 -0.34 28.49 -8.17
N TYR A 76 -1.06 27.37 -8.10
CA TYR A 76 -0.52 26.01 -8.34
C TYR A 76 0.00 25.85 -9.77
N GLU A 77 -0.72 26.36 -10.75
CA GLU A 77 -0.33 26.34 -12.17
C GLU A 77 1.05 26.96 -12.43
N ARG A 78 1.45 27.95 -11.62
CA ARG A 78 2.73 28.64 -11.75
C ARG A 78 3.91 27.86 -11.15
N VAL A 79 3.64 26.82 -10.38
CA VAL A 79 4.65 26.09 -9.60
C VAL A 79 4.54 24.57 -9.73
N ILE A 80 3.59 24.08 -10.52
CA ILE A 80 3.35 22.63 -10.69
C ILE A 80 4.58 21.91 -11.22
N ASP A 81 5.39 22.54 -12.03
CA ASP A 81 6.63 22.03 -12.62
C ASP A 81 7.78 21.85 -11.58
N GLN A 82 7.61 22.36 -10.37
CA GLN A 82 8.56 22.13 -9.26
C GLN A 82 8.33 20.78 -8.56
N GLY A 83 7.29 20.04 -8.92
CA GLY A 83 7.10 18.67 -8.49
C GLY A 83 7.74 17.67 -9.47
N ALA A 84 7.69 16.41 -9.13
CA ALA A 84 8.20 15.31 -9.96
C ALA A 84 7.41 14.02 -9.72
N LEU A 85 7.51 13.07 -10.65
CA LEU A 85 7.05 11.71 -10.36
C LEU A 85 7.84 11.12 -9.19
N PHE A 86 7.16 10.44 -8.29
CA PHE A 86 7.86 9.65 -7.29
C PHE A 86 8.74 8.57 -7.94
N PRO A 87 9.86 8.18 -7.31
CA PRO A 87 10.68 7.07 -7.77
C PRO A 87 9.87 5.78 -7.94
N GLY A 88 10.10 5.05 -9.03
CA GLY A 88 9.42 3.79 -9.33
C GLY A 88 8.06 3.91 -10.04
N VAL A 89 7.47 5.09 -10.10
CA VAL A 89 6.16 5.31 -10.74
C VAL A 89 6.20 4.98 -12.23
N ARG A 90 7.17 5.51 -12.97
CA ARG A 90 7.30 5.27 -14.41
C ARG A 90 7.48 3.79 -14.70
N GLU A 91 8.39 3.14 -14.00
CA GLU A 91 8.71 1.71 -14.16
C GLU A 91 7.49 0.83 -13.86
N ALA A 92 6.71 1.17 -12.84
CA ALA A 92 5.47 0.48 -12.50
C ALA A 92 4.40 0.62 -13.59
N LEU A 93 4.18 1.83 -14.12
CA LEU A 93 3.25 2.09 -15.22
C LEU A 93 3.66 1.36 -16.50
N GLU A 94 4.95 1.39 -16.85
CA GLU A 94 5.48 0.64 -17.99
C GLU A 94 5.33 -0.87 -17.82
N SER A 95 5.52 -1.37 -16.60
CA SER A 95 5.32 -2.79 -16.30
C SER A 95 3.87 -3.21 -16.49
N LEU A 96 2.91 -2.43 -15.99
CA LEU A 96 1.48 -2.65 -16.20
C LEU A 96 1.12 -2.63 -17.68
N ARG A 97 1.63 -1.64 -18.44
CA ARG A 97 1.41 -1.55 -19.88
C ARG A 97 1.95 -2.77 -20.64
N ARG A 98 3.19 -3.22 -20.33
CA ARG A 98 3.77 -4.43 -20.97
C ARG A 98 2.94 -5.69 -20.72
N GLN A 99 2.22 -5.75 -19.61
CA GLN A 99 1.35 -6.87 -19.26
C GLN A 99 -0.08 -6.71 -19.79
N GLY A 100 -0.38 -5.62 -20.52
CA GLY A 100 -1.72 -5.33 -21.02
C GLY A 100 -2.74 -4.99 -19.94
N ILE A 101 -2.28 -4.56 -18.76
CA ILE A 101 -3.13 -4.11 -17.66
C ILE A 101 -3.36 -2.60 -17.83
N PRO A 102 -4.58 -2.18 -18.17
CA PRO A 102 -4.88 -0.77 -18.36
C PRO A 102 -4.82 -0.01 -17.03
N THR A 103 -4.41 1.26 -17.13
CA THR A 103 -4.35 2.18 -16.00
C THR A 103 -5.18 3.43 -16.25
N SER A 104 -5.62 4.07 -15.18
CA SER A 104 -6.31 5.37 -15.25
C SER A 104 -5.94 6.27 -14.09
N LEU A 105 -6.12 7.57 -14.27
CA LEU A 105 -6.00 8.58 -13.23
C LEU A 105 -7.38 9.07 -12.79
N PHE A 106 -7.52 9.28 -11.49
CA PHE A 106 -8.74 9.77 -10.87
C PHE A 106 -8.41 10.75 -9.75
N SER A 107 -8.43 12.06 -10.05
CA SER A 107 -7.87 13.10 -9.20
C SER A 107 -8.80 14.28 -8.96
N THR A 108 -8.59 14.95 -7.84
CA THR A 108 -9.21 16.25 -7.53
C THR A 108 -8.57 17.41 -8.30
N LEU A 109 -7.35 17.23 -8.82
CA LEU A 109 -6.66 18.24 -9.61
C LEU A 109 -7.47 18.62 -10.84
N ARG A 110 -7.45 19.88 -11.20
CA ARG A 110 -8.12 20.42 -12.42
C ARG A 110 -7.70 19.62 -13.67
N GLN A 111 -8.66 19.27 -14.53
CA GLN A 111 -8.45 18.35 -15.65
C GLN A 111 -7.30 18.78 -16.58
N ASP A 112 -7.28 20.05 -16.96
CA ASP A 112 -6.26 20.61 -17.86
C ASP A 112 -4.86 20.57 -17.24
N LEU A 113 -4.73 20.88 -15.95
CA LEU A 113 -3.46 20.80 -15.23
C LEU A 113 -2.97 19.35 -15.08
N LEU A 114 -3.88 18.42 -14.82
CA LEU A 114 -3.57 17.00 -14.72
C LEU A 114 -3.06 16.44 -16.06
N GLU A 115 -3.71 16.79 -17.17
CA GLU A 115 -3.28 16.37 -18.50
C GLU A 115 -1.91 16.98 -18.87
N ALA A 116 -1.72 18.28 -18.65
CA ALA A 116 -0.46 18.95 -18.89
C ALA A 116 0.69 18.37 -18.05
N ALA A 117 0.43 18.04 -16.78
CA ALA A 117 1.43 17.40 -15.91
C ALA A 117 1.79 15.97 -16.39
N CYS A 118 0.81 15.20 -16.86
CA CYS A 118 1.07 13.89 -17.46
C CYS A 118 1.94 13.98 -18.73
N ASP A 119 1.70 14.99 -19.57
CA ASP A 119 2.49 15.26 -20.78
C ASP A 119 3.92 15.69 -20.40
N ALA A 120 4.08 16.64 -19.48
CA ALA A 120 5.36 17.13 -19.01
C ALA A 120 6.20 16.01 -18.35
N CYS A 121 5.54 15.13 -17.59
CA CYS A 121 6.19 13.95 -17.02
C CYS A 121 6.43 12.83 -18.05
N GLY A 122 5.95 12.93 -19.29
CA GLY A 122 6.10 11.92 -20.34
C GLY A 122 5.45 10.58 -20.02
N ILE A 123 4.35 10.57 -19.24
CA ILE A 123 3.61 9.36 -18.90
C ILE A 123 2.22 9.29 -19.56
N ARG A 124 1.85 10.29 -20.35
CA ARG A 124 0.54 10.37 -21.02
C ARG A 124 0.19 9.10 -21.80
N SER A 125 1.17 8.52 -22.48
CA SER A 125 0.99 7.29 -23.27
C SER A 125 0.89 6.02 -22.41
N LEU A 126 1.24 6.09 -21.13
CA LEU A 126 1.16 4.97 -20.19
C LEU A 126 -0.19 4.89 -19.48
N VAL A 127 -1.00 5.95 -19.56
CA VAL A 127 -2.29 6.06 -18.87
C VAL A 127 -3.41 6.13 -19.91
N GLY A 128 -4.39 5.23 -19.80
CA GLY A 128 -5.51 5.15 -20.76
C GLY A 128 -6.57 6.23 -20.55
N THR A 129 -7.08 6.36 -19.33
CA THR A 129 -8.14 7.33 -18.98
C THR A 129 -7.64 8.30 -17.93
N ILE A 130 -7.81 9.60 -18.17
CA ILE A 130 -7.50 10.65 -17.21
C ILE A 130 -8.79 11.37 -16.84
N GLN A 131 -9.11 11.40 -15.55
CA GLN A 131 -10.25 12.14 -15.01
C GLN A 131 -9.80 13.01 -13.85
N GLY A 132 -9.67 14.29 -14.11
CA GLY A 132 -9.45 15.35 -13.13
C GLY A 132 -10.75 16.04 -12.73
N SER A 133 -10.62 17.14 -11.98
CA SER A 133 -11.75 17.96 -11.51
C SER A 133 -12.81 17.15 -10.74
N VAL A 134 -12.38 16.17 -9.95
CA VAL A 134 -13.28 15.31 -9.16
C VAL A 134 -13.30 15.78 -7.69
N PRO A 135 -14.22 16.66 -7.30
CA PRO A 135 -14.18 17.28 -5.96
C PRO A 135 -14.50 16.29 -4.83
N ASN A 136 -15.14 15.17 -5.17
CA ASN A 136 -15.43 14.09 -4.21
C ASN A 136 -15.30 12.74 -4.92
N LYS A 137 -14.26 11.99 -4.57
CA LYS A 137 -13.93 10.71 -5.21
C LYS A 137 -14.99 9.62 -4.96
N VAL A 138 -15.64 9.63 -3.80
CA VAL A 138 -16.73 8.67 -3.52
C VAL A 138 -17.90 8.90 -4.49
N ARG A 139 -18.30 10.15 -4.71
CA ARG A 139 -19.41 10.48 -5.61
C ARG A 139 -19.04 10.35 -7.08
N GLY A 140 -17.79 10.65 -7.45
CA GLY A 140 -17.31 10.63 -8.83
C GLY A 140 -16.93 9.22 -9.34
N MET A 141 -16.66 8.26 -8.45
CA MET A 141 -16.20 6.92 -8.82
C MET A 141 -17.14 6.17 -9.78
N PRO A 142 -18.49 6.22 -9.65
CA PRO A 142 -19.38 5.53 -10.61
C PRO A 142 -19.18 5.99 -12.05
N ASP A 143 -18.94 7.28 -12.28
CA ASP A 143 -18.72 7.83 -13.62
C ASP A 143 -17.33 7.46 -14.16
N HIS A 144 -16.32 7.40 -13.29
CA HIS A 144 -15.01 6.89 -13.67
C HIS A 144 -15.07 5.43 -14.10
N LEU A 145 -15.76 4.60 -13.33
CA LEU A 145 -15.92 3.16 -13.62
C LEU A 145 -16.65 2.92 -14.95
N LYS A 146 -17.60 3.76 -15.34
CA LYS A 146 -18.25 3.66 -16.66
C LYS A 146 -17.27 3.91 -17.82
N ARG A 147 -16.24 4.76 -17.59
CA ARG A 147 -15.23 5.11 -18.61
C ARG A 147 -14.17 4.04 -18.80
N ILE A 148 -13.80 3.31 -17.74
CA ILE A 148 -12.63 2.43 -17.76
C ILE A 148 -12.91 0.98 -18.11
N SER A 149 -14.12 0.47 -18.09
CA SER A 149 -14.51 -0.85 -18.61
C SER A 149 -15.54 -1.59 -17.77
N ARG A 150 -16.20 -2.62 -18.38
CA ARG A 150 -17.21 -3.50 -17.75
C ARG A 150 -16.58 -4.71 -17.02
N ARG A 151 -15.49 -4.53 -16.28
CA ARG A 151 -14.82 -5.63 -15.57
C ARG A 151 -15.39 -5.81 -14.16
N ALA A 152 -15.15 -6.98 -13.55
CA ALA A 152 -15.56 -7.23 -12.17
C ALA A 152 -14.86 -6.20 -11.25
N LYS A 153 -15.62 -5.52 -10.40
CA LYS A 153 -15.10 -4.44 -9.54
C LYS A 153 -14.00 -4.91 -8.60
N ALA A 154 -14.08 -6.17 -8.13
CA ALA A 154 -13.06 -6.75 -7.27
C ALA A 154 -11.67 -6.85 -7.94
N ASP A 155 -11.64 -6.91 -9.28
CA ASP A 155 -10.39 -6.98 -10.05
C ASP A 155 -9.82 -5.58 -10.39
N VAL A 156 -10.43 -4.52 -9.88
CA VAL A 156 -9.95 -3.14 -10.03
C VAL A 156 -9.27 -2.72 -8.74
N LEU A 157 -8.00 -2.33 -8.84
CA LEU A 157 -7.24 -1.76 -7.74
C LEU A 157 -7.27 -0.24 -7.85
N PHE A 158 -7.62 0.46 -6.76
CA PHE A 158 -7.47 1.91 -6.65
C PHE A 158 -6.42 2.24 -5.60
N ILE A 159 -5.38 2.94 -6.02
CA ILE A 159 -4.24 3.36 -5.19
C ILE A 159 -4.29 4.88 -4.99
N GLY A 160 -4.21 5.30 -3.76
CA GLY A 160 -4.09 6.70 -3.35
C GLY A 160 -3.23 6.84 -2.09
N ASP A 161 -3.16 8.03 -1.55
CA ASP A 161 -2.38 8.37 -0.36
C ASP A 161 -3.25 9.02 0.74
N THR A 162 -4.57 9.00 0.56
CA THR A 162 -5.52 9.54 1.53
C THR A 162 -6.57 8.50 1.96
N ASP A 163 -7.13 8.67 3.15
CA ASP A 163 -8.26 7.87 3.64
C ASP A 163 -9.50 8.00 2.73
N HIS A 164 -9.65 9.13 2.04
CA HIS A 164 -10.72 9.37 1.06
C HIS A 164 -10.61 8.46 -0.18
N ASP A 165 -9.39 8.13 -0.62
CA ASP A 165 -9.15 7.18 -1.71
C ASP A 165 -9.56 5.76 -1.30
N ILE A 166 -9.13 5.36 -0.09
CA ILE A 166 -9.48 4.06 0.48
C ILE A 166 -10.99 3.94 0.65
N GLU A 167 -11.65 4.99 1.16
CA GLU A 167 -13.11 5.03 1.32
C GLU A 167 -13.80 4.93 -0.05
N ALA A 168 -13.35 5.68 -1.06
CA ALA A 168 -13.91 5.63 -2.41
C ALA A 168 -13.80 4.22 -3.01
N ALA A 169 -12.66 3.57 -2.89
CA ALA A 169 -12.48 2.19 -3.33
C ALA A 169 -13.47 1.24 -2.64
N ARG A 170 -13.49 1.26 -1.31
CA ARG A 170 -14.31 0.35 -0.50
C ARG A 170 -15.81 0.51 -0.73
N ARG A 171 -16.32 1.75 -0.79
CA ARG A 171 -17.75 2.01 -1.04
C ARG A 171 -18.22 1.50 -2.39
N HIS A 172 -17.32 1.38 -3.34
CA HIS A 172 -17.66 0.91 -4.69
C HIS A 172 -17.25 -0.55 -4.96
N GLY A 173 -16.76 -1.27 -3.94
CA GLY A 173 -16.39 -2.68 -4.06
C GLY A 173 -15.09 -2.92 -4.85
N LEU A 174 -14.22 -1.91 -4.90
CA LEU A 174 -12.89 -2.01 -5.50
C LEU A 174 -11.88 -2.51 -4.45
N THR A 175 -10.79 -3.08 -4.92
CA THR A 175 -9.63 -3.32 -4.06
C THR A 175 -8.94 -2.00 -3.76
N SER A 176 -8.75 -1.69 -2.48
CA SER A 176 -8.09 -0.46 -2.04
C SER A 176 -6.60 -0.69 -1.76
N GLY A 177 -5.77 0.24 -2.20
CA GLY A 177 -4.36 0.32 -1.87
C GLY A 177 -3.98 1.71 -1.40
N CYS A 178 -2.98 1.83 -0.52
CA CYS A 178 -2.43 3.13 -0.17
C CYS A 178 -0.91 3.12 -0.13
N VAL A 179 -0.31 4.29 -0.36
CA VAL A 179 1.11 4.55 -0.20
C VAL A 179 1.31 5.51 0.98
N LEU A 180 2.31 5.22 1.82
CA LEU A 180 2.56 5.98 3.06
C LEU A 180 3.39 7.25 2.84
N ALA A 181 4.02 7.40 1.67
CA ALA A 181 4.86 8.54 1.33
C ALA A 181 4.08 9.80 0.88
N GLY A 182 2.75 9.78 0.95
CA GLY A 182 1.87 10.87 0.51
C GLY A 182 1.48 11.87 1.61
N TYR A 183 0.25 12.40 1.53
CA TYR A 183 -0.25 13.47 2.39
C TYR A 183 -0.75 13.02 3.75
N HIS A 184 -1.32 11.81 3.87
CA HIS A 184 -1.87 11.34 5.14
C HIS A 184 -0.88 10.45 5.88
N ASP A 185 -0.86 10.59 7.21
CA ASP A 185 -0.03 9.76 8.07
C ASP A 185 -0.48 8.29 8.10
N GLU A 186 0.46 7.43 8.47
CA GLU A 186 0.27 5.98 8.50
C GLU A 186 -0.92 5.55 9.37
N ALA A 187 -1.08 6.14 10.56
CA ALA A 187 -2.16 5.76 11.48
C ALA A 187 -3.54 6.03 10.89
N ARG A 188 -3.70 7.18 10.22
CA ARG A 188 -4.94 7.56 9.55
C ARG A 188 -5.25 6.65 8.36
N LEU A 189 -4.25 6.31 7.56
CA LEU A 189 -4.41 5.42 6.42
C LEU A 189 -4.77 4.00 6.87
N LEU A 190 -4.11 3.46 7.89
CA LEU A 190 -4.41 2.14 8.43
C LEU A 190 -5.81 2.06 9.07
N ALA A 191 -6.25 3.13 9.76
CA ALA A 191 -7.60 3.23 10.32
C ALA A 191 -8.70 3.16 9.23
N ALA A 192 -8.41 3.61 8.00
CA ALA A 192 -9.31 3.48 6.86
C ALA A 192 -9.40 2.04 6.30
N ARG A 193 -8.57 1.12 6.78
CA ARG A 193 -8.54 -0.32 6.45
C ARG A 193 -8.30 -0.59 4.96
N PRO A 194 -7.16 -0.18 4.39
CA PRO A 194 -6.77 -0.54 3.03
C PRO A 194 -6.51 -2.04 2.91
N ARG A 195 -6.63 -2.58 1.70
CA ARG A 195 -6.28 -3.98 1.42
C ARG A 195 -4.79 -4.16 1.19
N TYR A 196 -4.14 -3.15 0.58
CA TYR A 196 -2.70 -3.09 0.35
C TYR A 196 -2.12 -1.80 0.91
N VAL A 197 -0.91 -1.90 1.44
CA VAL A 197 -0.14 -0.77 1.97
C VAL A 197 1.28 -0.87 1.43
N TRP A 198 1.78 0.20 0.84
CA TRP A 198 3.17 0.32 0.40
C TRP A 198 3.82 1.48 1.13
N ARG A 199 5.09 1.32 1.48
CA ARG A 199 5.83 2.38 2.17
C ARG A 199 6.13 3.53 1.23
N GLU A 200 6.50 3.19 0.00
CA GLU A 200 6.84 4.14 -1.06
C GLU A 200 6.44 3.59 -2.43
N GLN A 201 6.41 4.44 -3.44
CA GLN A 201 6.00 4.07 -4.79
C GLN A 201 6.99 3.11 -5.48
N ALA A 202 8.26 3.13 -5.07
CA ALA A 202 9.26 2.18 -5.55
C ALA A 202 8.88 0.71 -5.25
N ASP A 203 8.10 0.46 -4.19
CA ASP A 203 7.56 -0.87 -3.86
C ASP A 203 6.64 -1.43 -4.96
N TRP A 204 6.08 -0.55 -5.81
CA TRP A 204 5.22 -0.98 -6.93
C TRP A 204 6.00 -1.64 -8.04
N VAL A 205 7.30 -1.35 -8.21
CA VAL A 205 8.11 -1.93 -9.28
C VAL A 205 8.16 -3.45 -9.17
N PRO A 206 8.58 -4.04 -8.05
CA PRO A 206 8.52 -5.50 -7.89
C PRO A 206 7.08 -6.01 -7.75
N PHE A 207 6.13 -5.24 -7.20
CA PHE A 207 4.73 -5.65 -7.06
C PHE A 207 4.04 -5.85 -8.42
N PHE A 208 4.24 -4.94 -9.37
CA PHE A 208 3.71 -5.03 -10.73
C PHE A 208 4.66 -5.70 -11.72
N ALA A 209 5.77 -6.26 -11.28
CA ALA A 209 6.66 -7.00 -12.17
C ALA A 209 5.96 -8.25 -12.74
N PRO A 210 6.17 -8.59 -14.03
CA PRO A 210 5.70 -9.86 -14.57
C PRO A 210 6.32 -11.00 -13.77
N ARG A 211 5.50 -11.96 -13.36
CA ARG A 211 6.02 -13.16 -12.69
C ARG A 211 6.87 -13.95 -13.69
N ALA A 212 8.14 -14.13 -13.39
CA ALA A 212 8.91 -15.17 -14.03
C ALA A 212 8.17 -16.50 -13.81
N ALA A 213 8.01 -17.27 -14.88
CA ALA A 213 7.54 -18.65 -14.74
C ALA A 213 8.55 -19.38 -13.85
N GLY A 214 8.18 -19.64 -12.61
CA GLY A 214 9.03 -20.41 -11.70
C GLY A 214 9.35 -21.77 -12.33
N PRO A 215 10.50 -22.39 -11.99
CA PRO A 215 10.82 -23.70 -12.51
C PRO A 215 9.64 -24.65 -12.27
N LYS A 216 9.28 -25.43 -13.29
CA LYS A 216 8.26 -26.50 -13.16
C LYS A 216 8.76 -27.42 -12.05
N ARG A 217 8.23 -27.27 -10.85
CA ARG A 217 8.53 -28.18 -9.75
C ARG A 217 7.57 -29.34 -9.83
N THR A 218 8.11 -30.55 -9.90
CA THR A 218 7.35 -31.78 -9.70
C THR A 218 6.68 -31.75 -8.33
N PRO A 219 5.40 -32.17 -8.22
CA PRO A 219 4.75 -32.34 -6.93
C PRO A 219 5.63 -33.21 -6.04
N ARG A 220 5.83 -32.82 -4.79
CA ARG A 220 6.60 -33.65 -3.85
C ARG A 220 5.70 -34.78 -3.36
N GLU A 221 6.27 -35.95 -3.19
CA GLU A 221 5.55 -37.12 -2.66
C GLU A 221 5.11 -36.96 -1.20
N HIS A 222 5.76 -36.05 -0.47
CA HIS A 222 5.51 -35.81 0.96
C HIS A 222 5.27 -34.33 1.25
N PRO A 223 4.50 -34.01 2.31
CA PRO A 223 4.35 -32.66 2.81
C PRO A 223 5.71 -32.01 3.12
N VAL A 224 5.80 -30.71 2.89
CA VAL A 224 6.99 -29.93 3.19
C VAL A 224 6.81 -29.24 4.54
N ALA A 225 7.66 -29.59 5.51
CA ALA A 225 7.68 -28.89 6.78
C ALA A 225 8.29 -27.49 6.60
N THR A 226 7.57 -26.49 7.12
CA THR A 226 8.01 -25.08 7.12
C THR A 226 7.81 -24.46 8.49
N VAL A 227 8.55 -23.44 8.78
CA VAL A 227 8.43 -22.62 10.00
C VAL A 227 8.12 -21.18 9.64
N GLY A 228 7.35 -20.49 10.47
CA GLY A 228 7.09 -19.06 10.36
C GLY A 228 6.78 -18.45 11.72
N ALA A 229 7.02 -17.15 11.89
CA ALA A 229 6.70 -16.48 13.13
C ALA A 229 5.95 -15.16 12.93
N LEU A 230 4.94 -14.96 13.79
CA LEU A 230 4.36 -13.65 14.03
C LEU A 230 5.29 -12.89 14.98
N ILE A 231 6.15 -12.04 14.42
CA ILE A 231 7.21 -11.34 15.16
C ILE A 231 6.67 -10.02 15.67
N SER A 232 6.74 -9.77 16.98
CA SER A 232 6.36 -8.50 17.59
C SER A 232 7.57 -7.59 17.83
N ASN A 233 7.36 -6.28 17.67
CA ASN A 233 8.31 -5.24 18.09
C ASN A 233 7.99 -4.77 19.54
N PRO A 234 8.85 -3.92 20.17
CA PRO A 234 8.60 -3.40 21.52
C PRO A 234 7.29 -2.60 21.67
N SER A 235 6.77 -2.05 20.58
CA SER A 235 5.48 -1.31 20.57
C SER A 235 4.26 -2.24 20.43
N GLY A 236 4.46 -3.57 20.33
CA GLY A 236 3.38 -4.55 20.20
C GLY A 236 2.86 -4.73 18.77
N GLN A 237 3.41 -4.02 17.79
CA GLN A 237 3.09 -4.23 16.38
C GLN A 237 3.74 -5.52 15.89
N VAL A 238 3.14 -6.15 14.88
CA VAL A 238 3.63 -7.39 14.26
C VAL A 238 4.19 -7.14 12.88
N LEU A 239 5.22 -7.90 12.50
CA LEU A 239 5.83 -7.83 11.17
C LEU A 239 5.05 -8.69 10.20
N LEU A 240 4.62 -8.07 9.10
CA LEU A 240 4.10 -8.73 7.93
C LEU A 240 5.00 -8.45 6.73
N VAL A 241 5.13 -9.41 5.84
CA VAL A 241 5.86 -9.29 4.57
C VAL A 241 4.92 -9.56 3.40
N LEU A 242 4.99 -8.73 2.38
CA LEU A 242 4.26 -8.93 1.13
C LEU A 242 5.11 -9.77 0.18
N THR A 243 4.58 -10.87 -0.33
CA THR A 243 5.38 -11.79 -1.15
C THR A 243 4.69 -12.25 -2.42
N HIS A 244 5.46 -12.49 -3.47
CA HIS A 244 4.97 -13.12 -4.71
C HIS A 244 4.56 -14.58 -4.51
N LYS A 245 5.20 -15.29 -3.58
CA LYS A 245 4.99 -16.72 -3.36
C LYS A 245 3.54 -17.04 -2.99
N TRP A 246 2.89 -16.12 -2.30
CA TRP A 246 1.52 -16.18 -1.82
C TRP A 246 0.59 -15.22 -2.58
N SER A 247 0.74 -15.12 -3.88
CA SER A 247 -0.16 -14.33 -4.75
C SER A 247 -0.38 -12.87 -4.33
N HIS A 248 0.70 -12.21 -3.92
CA HIS A 248 0.66 -10.82 -3.43
C HIS A 248 -0.21 -10.64 -2.18
N THR A 249 -0.21 -11.63 -1.29
CA THR A 249 -0.78 -11.51 0.03
C THR A 249 0.29 -11.17 1.07
N TYR A 250 -0.13 -10.56 2.15
CA TYR A 250 0.72 -10.43 3.33
C TYR A 250 0.78 -11.76 4.08
N GLY A 251 1.98 -12.10 4.53
CA GLY A 251 2.27 -13.27 5.33
C GLY A 251 3.26 -12.97 6.43
N ILE A 252 3.56 -13.97 7.23
CA ILE A 252 4.66 -13.94 8.18
C ILE A 252 5.97 -14.38 7.51
N PRO A 253 7.15 -13.88 7.95
CA PRO A 253 8.43 -14.38 7.47
C PRO A 253 8.68 -15.81 7.96
N GLY A 254 9.39 -16.58 7.13
CA GLY A 254 9.72 -17.96 7.39
C GLY A 254 9.91 -18.80 6.14
N GLY A 255 10.35 -20.03 6.33
CA GLY A 255 10.69 -20.91 5.23
C GLY A 255 10.76 -22.39 5.59
N LYS A 256 11.55 -23.17 4.85
CA LYS A 256 11.61 -24.62 5.00
C LYS A 256 12.54 -25.04 6.12
N ILE A 257 12.20 -26.14 6.78
CA ILE A 257 13.14 -26.85 7.65
C ILE A 257 14.06 -27.67 6.75
N GLU A 258 15.36 -27.48 6.89
CA GLU A 258 16.36 -28.25 6.15
C GLU A 258 16.69 -29.56 6.87
N LYS A 259 17.23 -30.53 6.12
CA LYS A 259 17.60 -31.84 6.69
C LYS A 259 18.69 -31.67 7.77
N GLY A 260 18.39 -32.16 8.98
CA GLY A 260 19.32 -32.10 10.11
C GLY A 260 19.17 -30.83 10.96
N GLU A 261 18.21 -29.97 10.65
CA GLU A 261 17.93 -28.74 11.38
C GLU A 261 16.67 -28.88 12.24
N ASP A 262 16.70 -28.41 13.48
CA ASP A 262 15.47 -28.31 14.27
C ASP A 262 14.62 -27.11 13.87
N ALA A 263 13.32 -27.14 14.22
CA ALA A 263 12.37 -26.13 13.78
C ALA A 263 12.70 -24.71 14.26
N VAL A 264 13.27 -24.55 15.47
CA VAL A 264 13.62 -23.22 16.02
C VAL A 264 14.89 -22.69 15.37
N ALA A 265 15.87 -23.57 15.08
CA ALA A 265 17.07 -23.21 14.33
C ALA A 265 16.71 -22.74 12.92
N ALA A 266 15.86 -23.51 12.21
CA ALA A 266 15.32 -23.15 10.90
C ALA A 266 14.62 -21.79 10.92
N LEU A 267 13.75 -21.57 11.92
CA LEU A 267 13.03 -20.31 12.08
C LEU A 267 13.99 -19.11 12.25
N ARG A 268 15.01 -19.24 13.07
CA ARG A 268 16.00 -18.17 13.31
C ARG A 268 16.84 -17.89 12.06
N ARG A 269 17.21 -18.91 11.30
CA ARG A 269 17.93 -18.79 10.04
C ARG A 269 17.08 -18.07 9.01
N GLU A 270 15.86 -18.54 8.73
CA GLU A 270 14.95 -17.98 7.73
C GLU A 270 14.61 -16.51 8.02
N ILE A 271 14.27 -16.19 9.28
CA ILE A 271 13.97 -14.80 9.67
C ILE A 271 15.19 -13.90 9.46
N ARG A 272 16.38 -14.35 9.78
CA ARG A 272 17.62 -13.58 9.56
C ARG A 272 17.89 -13.38 8.06
N GLU A 273 17.68 -14.41 7.25
CA GLU A 273 17.89 -14.37 5.80
C GLU A 273 16.88 -13.48 5.10
N GLU A 274 15.60 -13.57 5.47
CA GLU A 274 14.52 -12.82 4.83
C GLU A 274 14.41 -11.37 5.31
N THR A 275 14.73 -11.09 6.58
CA THR A 275 14.44 -9.80 7.20
C THR A 275 15.63 -9.11 7.86
N GLY A 276 16.76 -9.79 8.00
CA GLY A 276 17.92 -9.30 8.73
C GLY A 276 17.71 -9.23 10.25
N LEU A 277 16.57 -9.66 10.78
CA LEU A 277 16.23 -9.55 12.19
C LEU A 277 16.82 -10.70 13.03
N ALA A 278 17.22 -10.37 14.26
CA ALA A 278 17.44 -11.34 15.33
C ALA A 278 16.19 -11.39 16.22
N ILE A 279 15.75 -12.61 16.56
CA ILE A 279 14.54 -12.84 17.36
C ILE A 279 14.86 -13.51 18.69
N SER A 280 14.02 -13.23 19.70
CA SER A 280 13.99 -13.86 21.03
C SER A 280 12.56 -14.32 21.36
N ASP A 281 12.40 -14.94 22.52
CA ASP A 281 11.10 -15.34 23.07
C ASP A 281 10.25 -16.10 22.05
N VAL A 282 10.86 -17.15 21.47
CA VAL A 282 10.21 -17.98 20.45
C VAL A 282 9.28 -18.96 21.15
N GLU A 283 7.97 -18.83 20.90
CA GLU A 283 6.93 -19.68 21.46
C GLU A 283 6.11 -20.34 20.36
N PHE A 284 5.91 -21.65 20.46
CA PHE A 284 5.07 -22.40 19.53
C PHE A 284 3.60 -22.03 19.70
N VAL A 285 2.89 -21.84 18.58
CA VAL A 285 1.47 -21.52 18.60
C VAL A 285 0.64 -22.70 18.07
N LEU A 286 0.82 -23.10 16.83
CA LEU A 286 0.05 -24.16 16.19
C LEU A 286 0.75 -24.73 14.96
N VAL A 287 0.32 -25.91 14.54
CA VAL A 287 0.60 -26.43 13.20
C VAL A 287 -0.63 -26.26 12.33
N GLN A 288 -0.46 -25.90 11.07
CA GLN A 288 -1.51 -25.80 10.07
C GLN A 288 -1.16 -26.67 8.87
N ASP A 289 -2.14 -27.42 8.38
CA ASP A 289 -2.06 -28.03 7.06
C ASP A 289 -2.41 -26.99 6.00
N CYS A 290 -1.56 -26.85 5.01
CA CYS A 290 -1.82 -26.02 3.84
C CYS A 290 -1.75 -26.88 2.59
N ILE A 291 -2.92 -27.39 2.17
CA ILE A 291 -3.08 -28.34 1.06
C ILE A 291 -3.67 -27.59 -0.12
N ASP A 292 -2.97 -27.63 -1.27
CA ASP A 292 -3.42 -27.07 -2.55
C ASP A 292 -3.97 -25.65 -2.47
N SER A 293 -3.34 -24.81 -1.65
CA SER A 293 -3.75 -23.41 -1.51
C SER A 293 -3.74 -22.70 -2.87
N ARG A 294 -4.86 -22.07 -3.21
CA ARG A 294 -4.99 -21.25 -4.43
C ARG A 294 -4.12 -19.98 -4.38
N GLU A 295 -3.74 -19.57 -3.18
CA GLU A 295 -2.91 -18.40 -2.95
C GLU A 295 -1.43 -18.69 -3.16
N PHE A 296 -1.00 -19.94 -3.03
CA PHE A 296 0.39 -20.31 -3.23
C PHE A 296 0.71 -20.55 -4.71
N TYR A 297 1.87 -20.04 -5.16
CA TYR A 297 2.24 -20.02 -6.58
C TYR A 297 2.53 -21.40 -7.19
N VAL A 298 2.77 -22.44 -6.37
CA VAL A 298 3.00 -23.82 -6.83
C VAL A 298 1.74 -24.61 -6.58
N PRO A 299 1.02 -25.03 -7.65
CA PRO A 299 -0.16 -25.87 -7.50
C PRO A 299 0.22 -27.27 -6.95
N LYS A 300 -0.74 -27.95 -6.36
CA LYS A 300 -0.57 -29.30 -5.76
C LYS A 300 0.56 -29.33 -4.71
N SER A 301 0.67 -28.26 -3.94
CA SER A 301 1.61 -28.17 -2.83
C SER A 301 0.94 -28.57 -1.53
N HIS A 302 1.66 -29.29 -0.67
CA HIS A 302 1.24 -29.60 0.67
C HIS A 302 2.33 -29.18 1.67
N PHE A 303 1.98 -28.26 2.56
CA PHE A 303 2.87 -27.77 3.62
C PHE A 303 2.30 -28.11 4.99
N LEU A 304 3.20 -28.43 5.90
CA LEU A 304 2.97 -28.40 7.34
C LEU A 304 3.62 -27.13 7.88
N LEU A 305 2.80 -26.18 8.30
CA LEU A 305 3.24 -24.85 8.73
C LEU A 305 3.36 -24.84 10.26
N PHE A 306 4.56 -24.91 10.77
CA PHE A 306 4.86 -24.76 12.21
C PHE A 306 4.94 -23.27 12.53
N ASN A 307 3.94 -22.75 13.21
CA ASN A 307 3.78 -21.33 13.47
C ASN A 307 4.14 -20.97 14.90
N TYR A 308 4.93 -19.90 15.03
CA TYR A 308 5.47 -19.41 16.29
C TYR A 308 5.08 -17.93 16.50
N THR A 309 5.17 -17.46 17.75
CA THR A 309 5.38 -16.05 18.05
C THR A 309 6.84 -15.83 18.39
N ALA A 310 7.34 -14.61 18.18
CA ALA A 310 8.68 -14.21 18.56
C ALA A 310 8.75 -12.70 18.82
N ARG A 311 9.83 -12.23 19.44
CA ARG A 311 10.13 -10.81 19.62
C ARG A 311 11.33 -10.38 18.80
N ALA A 312 11.21 -9.26 18.09
CA ALA A 312 12.33 -8.64 17.41
C ALA A 312 13.14 -7.77 18.37
N LYS A 313 14.48 -7.86 18.28
CA LYS A 313 15.41 -6.99 19.01
C LYS A 313 15.57 -5.62 18.33
N SER A 314 15.10 -5.46 17.09
CA SER A 314 15.19 -4.23 16.28
C SER A 314 14.00 -4.16 15.35
N THR A 315 13.60 -2.93 14.98
CA THR A 315 12.56 -2.68 13.96
C THR A 315 13.13 -2.46 12.57
N LYS A 316 14.48 -2.42 12.44
CA LYS A 316 15.16 -2.22 11.14
C LYS A 316 15.15 -3.52 10.34
N VAL A 317 14.23 -3.61 9.40
CA VAL A 317 14.11 -4.75 8.47
C VAL A 317 14.96 -4.48 7.23
N LYS A 318 15.71 -5.50 6.81
CA LYS A 318 16.42 -5.53 5.54
C LYS A 318 15.94 -6.77 4.79
N LEU A 319 15.03 -6.56 3.84
CA LEU A 319 14.51 -7.64 3.01
C LEU A 319 15.59 -8.23 2.10
N ASN A 320 15.51 -9.54 1.89
CA ASN A 320 16.16 -10.19 0.75
C ASN A 320 15.24 -10.04 -0.51
N GLY A 321 15.62 -10.52 -1.67
CA GLY A 321 14.81 -10.39 -2.89
C GLY A 321 13.53 -11.25 -2.94
N GLU A 322 13.15 -11.94 -1.87
CA GLU A 322 11.96 -12.82 -1.82
C GLU A 322 10.69 -12.10 -1.39
N ALA A 323 10.81 -11.07 -0.55
CA ALA A 323 9.72 -10.20 -0.14
C ALA A 323 9.74 -8.88 -0.92
N LEU A 324 8.55 -8.36 -1.25
CA LEU A 324 8.34 -7.13 -2.01
C LEU A 324 8.39 -5.89 -1.13
N SER A 325 7.75 -5.98 0.03
CA SER A 325 7.70 -4.94 1.05
C SER A 325 7.38 -5.54 2.41
N TYR A 326 7.50 -4.75 3.45
CA TYR A 326 7.14 -5.15 4.82
C TYR A 326 6.37 -4.04 5.52
N LEU A 327 5.62 -4.44 6.56
CA LEU A 327 4.84 -3.54 7.39
C LEU A 327 4.92 -3.98 8.86
N TRP A 328 5.15 -3.02 9.78
CA TRP A 328 4.88 -3.18 11.19
C TRP A 328 3.49 -2.64 11.49
N ILE A 329 2.57 -3.45 12.01
CA ILE A 329 1.15 -3.09 12.15
C ILE A 329 0.56 -3.68 13.43
N ASP A 330 -0.44 -3.00 14.01
CA ASP A 330 -1.24 -3.61 15.09
C ASP A 330 -1.88 -4.93 14.59
N PRO A 331 -1.79 -6.02 15.36
CA PRO A 331 -2.31 -7.31 14.91
C PRO A 331 -3.83 -7.31 14.63
N ARG A 332 -4.62 -6.43 15.24
CA ARG A 332 -6.06 -6.31 14.93
C ARG A 332 -6.29 -5.57 13.62
N GLU A 333 -5.50 -4.53 13.36
CA GLU A 333 -5.54 -3.80 12.08
C GLU A 333 -5.04 -4.68 10.92
N ALA A 334 -4.06 -5.55 11.18
CA ALA A 334 -3.55 -6.52 10.21
C ALA A 334 -4.66 -7.37 9.58
N LEU A 335 -5.71 -7.71 10.33
CA LEU A 335 -6.85 -8.50 9.83
C LEU A 335 -7.64 -7.81 8.71
N SER A 336 -7.47 -6.50 8.50
CA SER A 336 -8.06 -5.78 7.38
C SER A 336 -7.28 -5.92 6.07
N LEU A 337 -6.01 -6.29 6.15
CA LEU A 337 -5.13 -6.45 4.99
C LEU A 337 -5.46 -7.71 4.17
N HIS A 338 -4.88 -7.77 2.97
CA HIS A 338 -4.92 -8.96 2.13
C HIS A 338 -3.94 -10.02 2.63
N LEU A 339 -4.30 -10.68 3.72
CA LEU A 339 -3.52 -11.76 4.32
C LEU A 339 -3.74 -13.08 3.58
N ASN A 340 -2.70 -13.93 3.52
CA ASN A 340 -2.94 -15.33 3.24
C ASN A 340 -3.68 -16.01 4.40
N GLU A 341 -4.43 -17.06 4.10
CA GLU A 341 -5.28 -17.74 5.07
C GLU A 341 -4.51 -18.25 6.30
N PRO A 342 -3.33 -18.90 6.16
CA PRO A 342 -2.57 -19.36 7.33
C PRO A 342 -2.13 -18.23 8.26
N THR A 343 -1.73 -17.08 7.72
CA THR A 343 -1.34 -15.91 8.54
C THR A 343 -2.55 -15.33 9.28
N ARG A 344 -3.70 -15.24 8.62
CA ARG A 344 -4.95 -14.79 9.25
C ARG A 344 -5.30 -15.66 10.45
N THR A 345 -5.34 -16.97 10.25
CA THR A 345 -5.61 -17.96 11.32
C THR A 345 -4.63 -17.84 12.48
N LEU A 346 -3.34 -17.64 12.20
CA LEU A 346 -2.34 -17.45 13.25
C LEU A 346 -2.59 -16.19 14.07
N ILE A 347 -2.86 -15.04 13.41
CA ILE A 347 -3.14 -13.77 14.11
C ILE A 347 -4.39 -13.90 14.98
N GLU A 348 -5.47 -14.46 14.45
CA GLU A 348 -6.72 -14.68 15.20
C GLU A 348 -6.48 -15.59 16.42
N THR A 349 -5.70 -16.65 16.26
CA THR A 349 -5.34 -17.56 17.36
C THR A 349 -4.54 -16.84 18.46
N VAL A 350 -3.56 -16.03 18.09
CA VAL A 350 -2.72 -15.27 19.03
C VAL A 350 -3.57 -14.23 19.77
N LEU A 351 -4.47 -13.54 19.07
CA LEU A 351 -5.37 -12.55 19.68
C LEU A 351 -6.35 -13.22 20.67
N ALA A 352 -6.90 -14.40 20.32
CA ALA A 352 -7.78 -15.16 21.19
C ALA A 352 -7.07 -15.60 22.49
N ARG A 353 -5.83 -16.11 22.39
CA ARG A 353 -5.04 -16.50 23.57
C ARG A 353 -4.74 -15.35 24.53
N ARG A 354 -4.57 -14.12 24.01
CA ARG A 354 -4.35 -12.92 24.85
C ARG A 354 -5.60 -12.45 25.59
N LEU A 355 -6.78 -12.84 25.12
CA LEU A 355 -8.07 -12.52 25.76
C LEU A 355 -8.52 -13.55 26.81
N THR A 356 -7.92 -14.73 26.82
CA THR A 356 -8.17 -15.77 27.80
C THR A 356 -7.08 -15.69 28.91
N PRO A 357 -7.41 -15.34 30.17
CA PRO A 357 -6.41 -15.37 31.23
C PRO A 357 -5.88 -16.80 31.38
N PRO A 358 -4.62 -16.98 31.80
CA PRO A 358 -4.09 -18.29 32.09
C PRO A 358 -4.93 -18.94 33.21
N THR A 359 -5.45 -20.15 32.94
CA THR A 359 -6.16 -21.00 33.88
C THR A 359 -5.20 -21.50 34.97
#